data_8e640a29fc110134c7f2da64e7082dd5
#
_entry.id   8e640a29fc110134c7f2da64e7082dd5
#
_cell.length_a   1.000
_cell.length_b   1.000
_cell.length_c   1.000
_cell.angle_alpha   90.00
_cell.angle_beta   90.00
_cell.angle_gamma   90.00
#
_symmetry.space_group_name_H-M   'P 1'
#
loop_
_entity.id
_entity.type
_entity.pdbx_description
1 polymer ?
#
loop_
_entity_poly.entity_id
_entity_poly.type
_entity_poly.pdbx_seq_one_letter_code
_entity_poly.pdbx_strand_id
1 'polypeptide(L)'
;MDFDNMIEEFGTYIAELKNFKSYLQSDSSVISTKLLGGIRTEHIIESIEYNIANNGYTSKSIASKYAIAIAQFYRYANQQNWFTNNDLLNHINMYKLDEDSYYYQIGNYIRNNLKLSSKEPKVACNNNEINDLITTIDEYFDKYSSTKEKLSFSKICGMLAIKLIILTGAKYSVIRKLKYYDLNTKINTLKINGYTIRLPINLSNQFQIYDEIRQSTLDKPSDFLFCSQNGDQWKGTSPNSNIVDFLSVVILRQDTTGITKFGISNLLKAGISIAEIEKLTEAKSDIIRGCMSSDIESEENKMNKYINMRLSSVDYFYKL
;
A
#
# COMPACT_ATOMS: atom_id res chain seq x y z
N MET A 1 30.17 19.26 11.05
CA MET A 1 28.94 19.23 10.22
C MET A 1 27.79 19.64 11.14
N ASP A 2 26.94 20.56 10.73
CA ASP A 2 25.75 20.90 11.50
C ASP A 2 24.64 19.86 11.30
N PHE A 3 23.60 19.92 12.14
CA PHE A 3 22.55 18.90 12.13
C PHE A 3 21.67 18.95 10.86
N ASP A 4 21.51 20.11 10.25
CA ASP A 4 20.75 20.25 9.00
C ASP A 4 21.48 19.56 7.83
N ASN A 5 22.78 19.76 7.73
CA ASN A 5 23.60 19.09 6.72
C ASN A 5 23.58 17.56 6.93
N MET A 6 23.57 17.08 8.19
CA MET A 6 23.43 15.65 8.48
C MET A 6 22.07 15.09 7.99
N ILE A 7 20.98 15.83 8.20
CA ILE A 7 19.64 15.43 7.73
C ILE A 7 19.58 15.39 6.20
N GLU A 8 20.15 16.38 5.53
CA GLU A 8 20.16 16.45 4.06
C GLU A 8 20.99 15.33 3.45
N GLU A 9 22.17 15.03 4.00
CA GLU A 9 23.03 13.96 3.52
C GLU A 9 22.41 12.56 3.78
N PHE A 10 21.73 12.36 4.91
CA PHE A 10 20.96 11.15 5.16
C PHE A 10 19.81 10.96 4.17
N GLY A 11 19.17 12.03 3.73
CA GLY A 11 18.23 12.09 2.61
C GLY A 11 16.90 11.35 2.80
N THR A 12 16.69 10.69 3.95
CA THR A 12 15.45 9.96 4.29
C THR A 12 14.85 10.48 5.59
N TYR A 13 13.53 10.31 5.77
CA TYR A 13 12.83 10.75 6.99
C TYR A 13 13.05 12.22 7.36
N ILE A 14 13.22 13.09 6.38
CA ILE A 14 13.58 14.52 6.60
C ILE A 14 12.57 15.21 7.52
N ALA A 15 11.28 14.96 7.36
CA ALA A 15 10.24 15.57 8.19
C ALA A 15 10.34 15.11 9.66
N GLU A 16 10.54 13.82 9.89
CA GLU A 16 10.70 13.24 11.22
C GLU A 16 11.96 13.78 11.91
N LEU A 17 13.05 13.91 11.20
CA LEU A 17 14.30 14.43 11.75
C LEU A 17 14.26 15.94 11.99
N LYS A 18 13.52 16.71 11.19
CA LYS A 18 13.24 18.12 11.47
C LYS A 18 12.41 18.29 12.77
N ASN A 19 11.46 17.40 13.00
CA ASN A 19 10.71 17.38 14.24
C ASN A 19 11.60 16.98 15.45
N PHE A 20 12.56 16.09 15.26
CA PHE A 20 13.56 15.77 16.28
C PHE A 20 14.49 16.96 16.56
N LYS A 21 14.91 17.68 15.53
CA LYS A 21 15.64 18.94 15.67
C LYS A 21 14.88 19.94 16.53
N SER A 22 13.58 20.13 16.27
CA SER A 22 12.74 21.06 17.04
C SER A 22 12.68 20.69 18.52
N TYR A 23 12.59 19.40 18.85
CA TYR A 23 12.69 18.92 20.24
C TYR A 23 14.06 19.24 20.86
N LEU A 24 15.16 18.93 20.18
CA LEU A 24 16.51 19.19 20.71
C LEU A 24 16.75 20.69 20.91
N GLN A 25 16.12 21.55 20.11
CA GLN A 25 16.21 23.01 20.23
C GLN A 25 15.30 23.59 21.31
N SER A 26 14.35 22.83 21.87
CA SER A 26 13.54 23.30 23.00
C SER A 26 14.38 23.51 24.27
N ASP A 27 15.43 22.72 24.43
CA ASP A 27 16.31 22.77 25.60
C ASP A 27 17.68 23.37 25.30
N SER A 28 18.10 23.47 24.04
CA SER A 28 19.41 23.97 23.66
C SER A 28 19.38 24.68 22.31
N SER A 29 19.91 25.90 22.26
CA SER A 29 20.00 26.67 21.00
C SER A 29 20.97 26.08 19.98
N VAL A 30 21.90 25.20 20.39
CA VAL A 30 22.91 24.59 19.54
C VAL A 30 22.90 23.06 19.69
N ILE A 31 22.67 22.37 18.59
CA ILE A 31 22.75 20.90 18.54
C ILE A 31 24.21 20.50 18.27
N SER A 32 24.91 20.10 19.32
CA SER A 32 26.29 19.62 19.24
C SER A 32 26.36 18.10 19.10
N THR A 33 27.47 17.59 18.55
CA THR A 33 27.76 16.14 18.52
C THR A 33 27.81 15.54 19.92
N LYS A 34 28.20 16.32 20.93
CA LYS A 34 28.17 15.92 22.34
C LYS A 34 26.74 15.70 22.84
N LEU A 35 25.82 16.60 22.48
CA LEU A 35 24.38 16.44 22.79
C LEU A 35 23.83 15.17 22.13
N LEU A 36 24.08 14.98 20.84
CA LEU A 36 23.63 13.79 20.09
C LEU A 36 24.25 12.50 20.68
N GLY A 37 25.50 12.53 21.11
CA GLY A 37 26.17 11.41 21.77
C GLY A 37 25.62 11.06 23.15
N GLY A 38 24.89 11.95 23.80
CA GLY A 38 24.26 11.75 25.11
C GLY A 38 22.78 11.35 25.07
N ILE A 39 22.15 11.28 23.90
CA ILE A 39 20.75 10.91 23.76
C ILE A 39 20.55 9.43 24.14
N ARG A 40 19.48 9.16 24.91
CA ARG A 40 19.05 7.82 25.35
C ARG A 40 17.64 7.54 24.88
N THR A 41 17.18 6.30 25.10
CA THR A 41 15.82 5.88 24.72
C THR A 41 14.74 6.72 25.38
N GLU A 42 14.96 7.13 26.65
CA GLU A 42 14.05 7.99 27.41
C GLU A 42 13.86 9.35 26.73
N HIS A 43 14.93 9.98 26.28
CA HIS A 43 14.86 11.26 25.56
C HIS A 43 14.09 11.12 24.23
N ILE A 44 14.14 9.92 23.58
CA ILE A 44 13.32 9.69 22.38
C ILE A 44 11.84 9.58 22.76
N ILE A 45 11.51 8.96 23.89
CA ILE A 45 10.15 8.92 24.42
C ILE A 45 9.64 10.34 24.71
N GLU A 46 10.40 11.16 25.40
CA GLU A 46 10.10 12.57 25.67
C GLU A 46 9.91 13.37 24.37
N SER A 47 10.74 13.11 23.36
CA SER A 47 10.62 13.75 22.06
C SER A 47 9.33 13.36 21.33
N ILE A 48 8.81 12.15 21.52
CA ILE A 48 7.51 11.73 21.00
C ILE A 48 6.39 12.53 21.68
N GLU A 49 6.43 12.70 22.99
CA GLU A 49 5.46 13.51 23.75
C GLU A 49 5.49 14.97 23.30
N TYR A 50 6.69 15.53 23.15
CA TYR A 50 6.87 16.87 22.61
C TYR A 50 6.21 17.03 21.23
N ASN A 51 6.39 16.04 20.33
CA ASN A 51 5.80 16.08 19.00
C ASN A 51 4.27 15.90 19.00
N ILE A 52 3.72 15.18 19.98
CA ILE A 52 2.27 15.11 20.18
C ILE A 52 1.71 16.47 20.55
N ALA A 53 2.39 17.16 21.48
CA ALA A 53 1.94 18.46 21.98
C ALA A 53 2.12 19.59 20.95
N ASN A 54 3.22 19.59 20.18
CA ASN A 54 3.64 20.74 19.37
C ASN A 54 3.52 20.52 17.86
N ASN A 55 3.63 19.28 17.37
CA ASN A 55 3.68 18.96 15.94
C ASN A 55 2.51 18.09 15.46
N GLY A 56 1.45 17.99 16.26
CA GLY A 56 0.20 17.35 15.87
C GLY A 56 0.28 15.85 15.59
N TYR A 57 1.11 15.10 16.31
CA TYR A 57 1.14 13.64 16.21
C TYR A 57 -0.16 13.05 16.78
N THR A 58 -1.03 12.55 15.91
CA THR A 58 -2.37 12.09 16.28
C THR A 58 -2.51 10.56 16.26
N SER A 59 -1.53 9.84 15.73
CA SER A 59 -1.64 8.38 15.62
C SER A 59 -0.38 7.64 16.09
N LYS A 60 -0.59 6.43 16.62
CA LYS A 60 0.50 5.52 17.02
C LYS A 60 1.45 5.20 15.86
N SER A 61 0.92 5.17 14.63
CA SER A 61 1.73 4.91 13.42
C SER A 61 2.71 6.04 13.12
N ILE A 62 2.32 7.31 13.34
CA ILE A 62 3.20 8.46 13.16
C ILE A 62 4.31 8.44 14.20
N ALA A 63 3.97 8.21 15.47
CA ALA A 63 4.94 8.10 16.57
C ALA A 63 5.95 6.96 16.33
N SER A 64 5.46 5.78 15.87
CA SER A 64 6.34 4.65 15.53
C SER A 64 7.27 4.95 14.35
N LYS A 65 6.76 5.64 13.31
CA LYS A 65 7.57 6.03 12.15
C LYS A 65 8.68 7.00 12.56
N TYR A 66 8.37 7.97 13.42
CA TYR A 66 9.33 8.90 13.99
C TYR A 66 10.45 8.19 14.76
N ALA A 67 10.12 7.26 15.65
CA ALA A 67 11.12 6.49 16.38
C ALA A 67 12.02 5.65 15.45
N ILE A 68 11.45 5.03 14.41
CA ILE A 68 12.22 4.29 13.39
C ILE A 68 13.18 5.22 12.64
N ALA A 69 12.73 6.43 12.30
CA ALA A 69 13.54 7.41 11.61
C ALA A 69 14.80 7.78 12.43
N ILE A 70 14.63 8.04 13.72
CA ILE A 70 15.75 8.34 14.63
C ILE A 70 16.72 7.15 14.73
N ALA A 71 16.22 5.93 14.93
CA ALA A 71 17.07 4.75 14.99
C ALA A 71 17.91 4.55 13.72
N GLN A 72 17.33 4.77 12.55
CA GLN A 72 18.06 4.66 11.29
C GLN A 72 19.07 5.78 11.11
N PHE A 73 18.72 7.02 11.49
CA PHE A 73 19.66 8.13 11.47
C PHE A 73 20.88 7.88 12.35
N TYR A 74 20.69 7.39 13.58
CA TYR A 74 21.82 7.08 14.47
C TYR A 74 22.72 5.98 13.93
N ARG A 75 22.17 4.94 13.29
CA ARG A 75 22.97 3.92 12.61
C ARG A 75 23.79 4.51 11.47
N TYR A 76 23.16 5.33 10.65
CA TYR A 76 23.82 5.99 9.52
C TYR A 76 24.94 6.95 10.00
N ALA A 77 24.63 7.82 10.96
CA ALA A 77 25.58 8.77 11.53
C ALA A 77 26.82 8.07 12.13
N ASN A 78 26.63 6.92 12.79
CA ASN A 78 27.74 6.11 13.27
C ASN A 78 28.57 5.50 12.13
N GLN A 79 27.92 5.00 11.06
CA GLN A 79 28.61 4.48 9.88
C GLN A 79 29.43 5.56 9.16
N GLN A 80 28.95 6.79 9.15
CA GLN A 80 29.64 7.95 8.56
C GLN A 80 30.67 8.59 9.51
N ASN A 81 30.81 8.08 10.74
CA ASN A 81 31.68 8.66 11.78
C ASN A 81 31.37 10.15 12.11
N TRP A 82 30.11 10.58 11.99
CA TRP A 82 29.74 11.95 12.34
C TRP A 82 29.76 12.19 13.85
N PHE A 83 29.25 11.24 14.59
CA PHE A 83 29.33 11.15 16.06
C PHE A 83 29.06 9.70 16.49
N THR A 84 29.40 9.39 17.74
CA THR A 84 29.18 8.06 18.31
C THR A 84 28.25 8.17 19.52
N ASN A 85 27.27 7.29 19.58
CA ASN A 85 26.41 7.08 20.74
C ASN A 85 26.27 5.57 20.96
N ASN A 86 27.27 4.96 21.63
CA ASN A 86 27.33 3.53 21.83
C ASN A 86 26.14 3.02 22.68
N ASP A 87 25.70 3.79 23.67
CA ASP A 87 24.63 3.43 24.57
C ASP A 87 23.33 3.23 23.76
N LEU A 88 22.90 4.25 23.04
CA LEU A 88 21.70 4.18 22.22
C LEU A 88 21.81 3.15 21.09
N LEU A 89 22.98 3.03 20.45
CA LEU A 89 23.20 2.05 19.39
C LEU A 89 23.14 0.62 19.89
N ASN A 90 23.62 0.34 21.10
CA ASN A 90 23.49 -0.98 21.72
C ASN A 90 22.00 -1.34 21.87
N HIS A 91 21.19 -0.46 22.43
CA HIS A 91 19.74 -0.67 22.54
C HIS A 91 19.03 -0.81 21.17
N ILE A 92 19.43 -0.03 20.16
CA ILE A 92 18.90 -0.11 18.78
C ILE A 92 19.25 -1.44 18.11
N ASN A 93 20.41 -2.02 18.42
CA ASN A 93 20.91 -3.23 17.78
C ASN A 93 20.57 -4.53 18.54
N MET A 94 20.02 -4.42 19.75
CA MET A 94 19.48 -5.56 20.49
C MET A 94 18.38 -6.27 19.73
N TYR A 95 18.15 -7.54 20.08
CA TYR A 95 16.98 -8.27 19.58
C TYR A 95 15.68 -7.53 19.93
N LYS A 96 14.83 -7.31 18.93
CA LYS A 96 13.69 -6.39 19.06
C LYS A 96 12.65 -6.78 20.12
N LEU A 97 12.65 -8.03 20.58
CA LEU A 97 11.73 -8.51 21.60
C LEU A 97 12.36 -8.49 23.00
N ASP A 98 13.63 -8.13 23.14
CA ASP A 98 14.26 -7.94 24.46
C ASP A 98 13.67 -6.69 25.11
N GLU A 99 13.35 -6.78 26.41
CA GLU A 99 12.70 -5.68 27.15
C GLU A 99 13.58 -4.42 27.20
N ASP A 100 14.88 -4.58 27.17
CA ASP A 100 15.85 -3.47 27.15
C ASP A 100 16.10 -2.91 25.76
N SER A 101 15.57 -3.53 24.69
CA SER A 101 15.77 -3.03 23.34
C SER A 101 15.01 -1.71 23.11
N TYR A 102 15.62 -0.83 22.32
CA TYR A 102 15.01 0.42 21.86
C TYR A 102 13.59 0.22 21.28
N TYR A 103 13.42 -0.82 20.45
CA TYR A 103 12.14 -1.07 19.78
C TYR A 103 11.07 -1.59 20.73
N TYR A 104 11.43 -2.40 21.71
CA TYR A 104 10.49 -2.90 22.71
C TYR A 104 10.02 -1.76 23.61
N GLN A 105 10.97 -1.00 24.19
CA GLN A 105 10.67 0.09 25.12
C GLN A 105 9.76 1.15 24.48
N ILE A 106 10.12 1.66 23.30
CA ILE A 106 9.32 2.67 22.60
C ILE A 106 8.00 2.07 22.12
N GLY A 107 8.01 0.86 21.56
CA GLY A 107 6.79 0.20 21.09
C GLY A 107 5.81 -0.07 22.23
N ASN A 108 6.31 -0.44 23.41
CA ASN A 108 5.50 -0.64 24.61
C ASN A 108 4.92 0.69 25.11
N TYR A 109 5.75 1.73 25.16
CA TYR A 109 5.32 3.08 25.55
C TYR A 109 4.21 3.61 24.63
N ILE A 110 4.40 3.54 23.31
CA ILE A 110 3.41 4.01 22.33
C ILE A 110 2.09 3.24 22.46
N ARG A 111 2.13 1.92 22.75
CA ARG A 111 0.93 1.10 22.88
C ARG A 111 0.15 1.37 24.15
N ASN A 112 0.82 1.48 25.27
CA ASN A 112 0.21 1.41 26.60
C ASN A 112 0.06 2.78 27.28
N ASN A 113 0.94 3.73 26.99
CA ASN A 113 0.97 5.03 27.68
C ASN A 113 0.35 6.16 26.85
N LEU A 114 0.47 6.09 25.50
CA LEU A 114 -0.06 7.17 24.68
C LEU A 114 -1.52 6.94 24.29
N LYS A 115 -2.37 7.91 24.58
CA LYS A 115 -3.78 7.97 24.14
C LYS A 115 -3.91 8.42 22.67
N LEU A 116 -3.05 7.91 21.82
CA LEU A 116 -3.10 8.18 20.38
C LEU A 116 -4.07 7.25 19.68
N SER A 117 -4.72 7.75 18.62
CA SER A 117 -5.55 6.90 17.77
C SER A 117 -4.71 5.76 17.18
N SER A 118 -5.17 4.53 17.32
CA SER A 118 -4.75 3.48 16.41
C SER A 118 -5.39 3.81 15.06
N LYS A 119 -4.61 3.79 13.96
CA LYS A 119 -5.21 3.82 12.63
C LYS A 119 -6.17 2.64 12.56
N GLU A 120 -7.46 2.90 12.48
CA GLU A 120 -8.43 1.83 12.25
C GLU A 120 -8.00 1.05 11.00
N PRO A 121 -8.01 -0.30 11.07
CA PRO A 121 -7.67 -1.08 9.90
C PRO A 121 -8.68 -0.75 8.82
N LYS A 122 -8.21 -0.27 7.66
CA LYS A 122 -9.06 0.02 6.51
C LYS A 122 -9.90 -1.21 6.19
N VAL A 123 -11.21 -1.07 6.28
CA VAL A 123 -12.17 -2.16 6.06
C VAL A 123 -12.27 -2.44 4.56
N ALA A 124 -12.52 -3.70 4.18
CA ALA A 124 -12.85 -4.06 2.81
C ALA A 124 -14.08 -3.28 2.32
N CYS A 125 -14.13 -2.97 1.04
CA CYS A 125 -15.35 -2.46 0.43
C CYS A 125 -16.46 -3.50 0.51
N ASN A 126 -17.69 -3.04 0.71
CA ASN A 126 -18.87 -3.88 0.63
C ASN A 126 -19.37 -4.01 -0.82
N ASN A 127 -20.36 -4.90 -1.03
CA ASN A 127 -20.91 -5.17 -2.36
C ASN A 127 -21.56 -3.92 -3.00
N ASN A 128 -22.22 -3.07 -2.22
CA ASN A 128 -22.87 -1.85 -2.74
C ASN A 128 -21.81 -0.87 -3.25
N GLU A 129 -20.75 -0.60 -2.46
CA GLU A 129 -19.65 0.27 -2.88
C GLU A 129 -18.99 -0.24 -4.18
N ILE A 130 -18.82 -1.56 -4.33
CA ILE A 130 -18.24 -2.14 -5.54
C ILE A 130 -19.20 -2.05 -6.72
N ASN A 131 -20.49 -2.30 -6.51
CA ASN A 131 -21.50 -2.14 -7.55
C ASN A 131 -21.58 -0.68 -8.04
N ASP A 132 -21.56 0.28 -7.12
CA ASP A 132 -21.56 1.70 -7.47
C ASP A 132 -20.35 2.07 -8.34
N LEU A 133 -19.15 1.56 -7.98
CA LEU A 133 -17.94 1.76 -8.78
C LEU A 133 -18.08 1.17 -10.19
N ILE A 134 -18.52 -0.10 -10.29
CA ILE A 134 -18.65 -0.80 -11.57
C ILE A 134 -19.69 -0.08 -12.45
N THR A 135 -20.88 0.21 -11.91
CA THR A 135 -21.96 0.86 -12.63
C THR A 135 -21.54 2.24 -13.15
N THR A 136 -20.96 3.07 -12.28
CA THR A 136 -20.49 4.40 -12.68
C THR A 136 -19.42 4.36 -13.76
N ILE A 137 -18.52 3.38 -13.70
CA ILE A 137 -17.50 3.18 -14.74
C ILE A 137 -18.17 2.74 -16.05
N ASP A 138 -19.09 1.77 -15.99
CA ASP A 138 -19.77 1.27 -17.19
C ASP A 138 -20.57 2.38 -17.87
N GLU A 139 -21.34 3.16 -17.12
CA GLU A 139 -22.08 4.32 -17.65
C GLU A 139 -21.14 5.35 -18.31
N TYR A 140 -19.94 5.56 -17.79
CA TYR A 140 -18.96 6.47 -18.37
C TYR A 140 -18.50 5.99 -19.76
N PHE A 141 -18.25 4.67 -19.90
CA PHE A 141 -17.89 4.09 -21.20
C PHE A 141 -19.06 4.03 -22.18
N ASP A 142 -20.29 3.78 -21.70
CA ASP A 142 -21.49 3.74 -22.53
C ASP A 142 -21.83 5.11 -23.14
N LYS A 143 -21.61 6.20 -22.40
CA LYS A 143 -21.71 7.56 -22.94
C LYS A 143 -20.77 7.80 -24.10
N TYR A 144 -19.53 7.32 -24.03
CA TYR A 144 -18.60 7.41 -25.17
C TYR A 144 -19.12 6.65 -26.39
N SER A 145 -19.63 5.45 -26.20
CA SER A 145 -20.14 4.61 -27.28
C SER A 145 -21.36 5.25 -27.97
N SER A 146 -22.20 5.98 -27.22
CA SER A 146 -23.44 6.58 -27.72
C SER A 146 -23.27 7.99 -28.31
N THR A 147 -22.45 8.85 -27.67
CA THR A 147 -22.33 10.27 -28.01
C THR A 147 -21.00 10.64 -28.67
N LYS A 148 -20.01 9.73 -28.63
CA LYS A 148 -18.61 9.98 -29.01
C LYS A 148 -18.00 11.20 -28.28
N GLU A 149 -18.52 11.53 -27.11
CA GLU A 149 -17.92 12.54 -26.25
C GLU A 149 -16.47 12.18 -25.95
N LYS A 150 -15.56 13.15 -26.03
CA LYS A 150 -14.16 12.95 -25.80
C LYS A 150 -13.91 12.54 -24.35
N LEU A 151 -13.62 11.27 -24.11
CA LEU A 151 -13.26 10.77 -22.78
C LEU A 151 -11.88 11.28 -22.35
N SER A 152 -11.76 11.61 -21.07
CA SER A 152 -10.45 11.96 -20.50
C SER A 152 -9.59 10.71 -20.36
N PHE A 153 -8.47 10.66 -21.06
CA PHE A 153 -7.50 9.57 -21.00
C PHE A 153 -7.09 9.22 -19.55
N SER A 154 -6.78 10.24 -18.75
CA SER A 154 -6.37 10.03 -17.36
C SER A 154 -7.47 9.42 -16.48
N LYS A 155 -8.74 9.82 -16.71
CA LYS A 155 -9.90 9.25 -16.00
C LYS A 155 -10.12 7.79 -16.37
N ILE A 156 -10.05 7.46 -17.67
CA ILE A 156 -10.19 6.07 -18.15
C ILE A 156 -9.11 5.18 -17.55
N CYS A 157 -7.85 5.63 -17.56
CA CYS A 157 -6.76 4.91 -16.91
C CYS A 157 -7.08 4.59 -15.45
N GLY A 158 -7.58 5.57 -14.69
CA GLY A 158 -7.97 5.40 -13.29
C GLY A 158 -9.10 4.39 -13.12
N MET A 159 -10.15 4.50 -13.92
CA MET A 159 -11.33 3.63 -13.89
C MET A 159 -10.99 2.17 -14.21
N LEU A 160 -10.21 1.93 -15.27
CA LEU A 160 -9.77 0.59 -15.64
C LEU A 160 -8.80 -0.02 -14.61
N ALA A 161 -7.92 0.80 -14.02
CA ALA A 161 -7.08 0.36 -12.91
C ALA A 161 -7.92 -0.09 -11.70
N ILE A 162 -8.99 0.64 -11.35
CA ILE A 162 -9.94 0.25 -10.29
C ILE A 162 -10.59 -1.10 -10.61
N LYS A 163 -11.09 -1.29 -11.84
CA LYS A 163 -11.70 -2.58 -12.25
C LYS A 163 -10.70 -3.74 -12.16
N LEU A 164 -9.44 -3.53 -12.54
CA LEU A 164 -8.40 -4.55 -12.37
C LEU A 164 -8.14 -4.85 -10.90
N ILE A 165 -8.13 -3.85 -10.00
CA ILE A 165 -7.98 -4.09 -8.56
C ILE A 165 -9.18 -4.89 -8.03
N ILE A 166 -10.40 -4.56 -8.42
CA ILE A 166 -11.60 -5.32 -8.05
C ILE A 166 -11.48 -6.79 -8.47
N LEU A 167 -11.07 -7.03 -9.72
CA LEU A 167 -10.97 -8.37 -10.31
C LEU A 167 -9.88 -9.21 -9.65
N THR A 168 -8.71 -8.61 -9.41
CA THR A 168 -7.49 -9.36 -9.05
C THR A 168 -7.09 -9.23 -7.58
N GLY A 169 -7.66 -8.29 -6.84
CA GLY A 169 -7.18 -7.94 -5.50
C GLY A 169 -5.75 -7.36 -5.49
N ALA A 170 -5.16 -7.10 -6.66
CA ALA A 170 -3.79 -6.61 -6.75
C ALA A 170 -3.64 -5.21 -6.14
N LYS A 171 -2.51 -4.95 -5.48
CA LYS A 171 -2.21 -3.60 -4.99
C LYS A 171 -2.03 -2.63 -6.15
N TYR A 172 -2.30 -1.36 -5.90
CA TYR A 172 -2.01 -0.29 -6.85
C TYR A 172 -0.55 -0.33 -7.36
N SER A 173 0.40 -0.67 -6.49
CA SER A 173 1.82 -0.83 -6.86
C SER A 173 2.07 -1.90 -7.93
N VAL A 174 1.23 -2.93 -8.00
CA VAL A 174 1.27 -3.95 -9.05
C VAL A 174 0.63 -3.41 -10.33
N ILE A 175 -0.57 -2.84 -10.22
CA ILE A 175 -1.34 -2.34 -11.36
C ILE A 175 -0.56 -1.27 -12.14
N ARG A 176 0.10 -0.34 -11.46
CA ARG A 176 0.89 0.72 -12.11
C ARG A 176 2.15 0.24 -12.84
N LYS A 177 2.60 -1.01 -12.57
CA LYS A 177 3.77 -1.62 -13.22
C LYS A 177 3.41 -2.44 -14.45
N LEU A 178 2.10 -2.73 -14.67
CA LEU A 178 1.65 -3.51 -15.81
C LEU A 178 2.14 -2.90 -17.12
N LYS A 179 2.58 -3.77 -18.01
CA LYS A 179 3.06 -3.36 -19.33
C LYS A 179 1.93 -3.44 -20.35
N TYR A 180 1.98 -2.59 -21.35
CA TYR A 180 0.99 -2.57 -22.42
C TYR A 180 0.92 -3.90 -23.18
N TYR A 181 2.06 -4.53 -23.41
CA TYR A 181 2.14 -5.83 -24.08
C TYR A 181 1.64 -7.03 -23.23
N ASP A 182 1.41 -6.82 -21.92
CA ASP A 182 0.81 -7.83 -21.05
C ASP A 182 -0.70 -7.99 -21.31
N LEU A 183 -1.33 -6.97 -21.90
CA LEU A 183 -2.73 -6.97 -22.30
C LEU A 183 -2.91 -7.54 -23.70
N ASN A 184 -3.82 -8.49 -23.86
CA ASN A 184 -4.23 -9.01 -25.18
C ASN A 184 -5.77 -9.00 -25.27
N THR A 185 -6.30 -7.94 -25.88
CA THR A 185 -7.74 -7.76 -26.05
C THR A 185 -8.36 -8.71 -27.09
N LYS A 186 -7.56 -9.31 -27.99
CA LYS A 186 -8.07 -10.26 -29.00
C LYS A 186 -8.48 -11.60 -28.38
N ILE A 187 -7.80 -12.01 -27.33
CA ILE A 187 -8.09 -13.27 -26.60
C ILE A 187 -8.55 -13.00 -25.16
N ASN A 188 -8.86 -11.75 -24.82
CA ASN A 188 -9.36 -11.31 -23.54
C ASN A 188 -8.47 -11.76 -22.36
N THR A 189 -7.16 -11.52 -22.43
CA THR A 189 -6.22 -11.91 -21.38
C THR A 189 -5.30 -10.78 -20.93
N LEU A 190 -4.88 -10.87 -19.68
CA LEU A 190 -3.87 -9.98 -19.06
C LEU A 190 -2.83 -10.83 -18.32
N LYS A 191 -1.55 -10.52 -18.53
CA LYS A 191 -0.47 -11.09 -17.71
C LYS A 191 -0.22 -10.22 -16.50
N ILE A 192 -0.20 -10.80 -15.30
CA ILE A 192 0.04 -10.13 -14.05
C ILE A 192 0.80 -11.06 -13.09
N ASN A 193 1.96 -10.62 -12.62
CA ASN A 193 2.81 -11.34 -11.65
C ASN A 193 3.03 -12.83 -12.01
N GLY A 194 3.23 -13.12 -13.31
CA GLY A 194 3.48 -14.47 -13.83
C GLY A 194 2.22 -15.30 -14.11
N TYR A 195 1.02 -14.78 -13.84
CA TYR A 195 -0.24 -15.41 -14.22
C TYR A 195 -0.82 -14.79 -15.48
N THR A 196 -1.44 -15.60 -16.33
CA THR A 196 -2.29 -15.14 -17.42
C THR A 196 -3.74 -15.32 -17.01
N ILE A 197 -4.42 -14.21 -16.75
CA ILE A 197 -5.83 -14.20 -16.33
C ILE A 197 -6.74 -13.86 -17.50
N ARG A 198 -7.95 -14.42 -17.51
CA ARG A 198 -9.00 -14.02 -18.46
C ARG A 198 -9.70 -12.77 -17.94
N LEU A 199 -9.91 -11.83 -18.84
CA LEU A 199 -10.71 -10.63 -18.57
C LEU A 199 -12.19 -10.91 -18.90
N PRO A 200 -13.14 -10.41 -18.08
CA PRO A 200 -14.55 -10.36 -18.47
C PRO A 200 -14.72 -9.62 -19.79
N ILE A 201 -15.67 -10.06 -20.62
CA ILE A 201 -15.90 -9.51 -21.96
C ILE A 201 -16.12 -7.99 -21.91
N ASN A 202 -16.96 -7.50 -20.99
CA ASN A 202 -17.20 -6.07 -20.82
C ASN A 202 -15.91 -5.29 -20.53
N LEU A 203 -15.09 -5.77 -19.59
CA LEU A 203 -13.81 -5.15 -19.29
C LEU A 203 -12.85 -5.18 -20.48
N SER A 204 -12.83 -6.26 -21.26
CA SER A 204 -12.01 -6.36 -22.46
C SER A 204 -12.46 -5.37 -23.54
N ASN A 205 -13.76 -5.18 -23.74
CA ASN A 205 -14.30 -4.17 -24.65
C ASN A 205 -13.91 -2.75 -24.22
N GLN A 206 -13.95 -2.48 -22.92
CA GLN A 206 -13.49 -1.19 -22.38
C GLN A 206 -11.99 -0.97 -22.60
N PHE A 207 -11.18 -2.02 -22.56
CA PHE A 207 -9.77 -1.94 -22.93
C PHE A 207 -9.54 -1.72 -24.43
N GLN A 208 -10.45 -2.17 -25.32
CA GLN A 208 -10.38 -1.82 -26.74
C GLN A 208 -10.64 -0.32 -26.95
N ILE A 209 -11.66 0.22 -26.31
CA ILE A 209 -11.94 1.68 -26.33
C ILE A 209 -10.73 2.46 -25.75
N TYR A 210 -10.17 1.97 -24.64
CA TYR A 210 -8.95 2.55 -24.06
C TYR A 210 -7.80 2.57 -25.07
N ASP A 211 -7.59 1.49 -25.82
CA ASP A 211 -6.51 1.38 -26.80
C ASP A 211 -6.66 2.41 -27.92
N GLU A 212 -7.87 2.59 -28.47
CA GLU A 212 -8.17 3.62 -29.47
C GLU A 212 -7.86 5.03 -28.95
N ILE A 213 -8.31 5.33 -27.71
CA ILE A 213 -8.07 6.65 -27.11
C ILE A 213 -6.59 6.84 -26.78
N ARG A 214 -5.91 5.79 -26.30
CA ARG A 214 -4.48 5.80 -26.02
C ARG A 214 -3.67 6.16 -27.26
N GLN A 215 -3.94 5.52 -28.41
CA GLN A 215 -3.23 5.75 -29.66
C GLN A 215 -3.38 7.19 -30.16
N SER A 216 -4.53 7.82 -29.91
CA SER A 216 -4.81 9.19 -30.34
C SER A 216 -4.40 10.27 -29.33
N THR A 217 -4.08 9.90 -28.09
CA THR A 217 -3.89 10.87 -27.02
C THR A 217 -2.45 10.96 -26.52
N LEU A 218 -1.67 9.86 -26.59
CA LEU A 218 -0.31 9.87 -26.08
C LEU A 218 0.62 10.70 -26.94
N ASP A 219 1.34 11.62 -26.31
CA ASP A 219 2.38 12.41 -26.93
C ASP A 219 3.59 11.57 -27.34
N LYS A 220 3.86 10.50 -26.59
CA LYS A 220 4.97 9.55 -26.83
C LYS A 220 4.51 8.12 -26.53
N PRO A 221 5.01 7.13 -27.29
CA PRO A 221 4.78 5.72 -26.97
C PRO A 221 5.20 5.38 -25.53
N SER A 222 4.45 4.51 -24.87
CA SER A 222 4.75 4.07 -23.52
C SER A 222 4.62 2.55 -23.42
N ASP A 223 5.57 1.92 -22.74
CA ASP A 223 5.52 0.48 -22.44
C ASP A 223 4.54 0.14 -21.31
N PHE A 224 4.11 1.13 -20.53
CA PHE A 224 3.21 0.91 -19.40
C PHE A 224 1.76 0.85 -19.85
N LEU A 225 0.99 -0.10 -19.28
CA LEU A 225 -0.45 -0.21 -19.53
C LEU A 225 -1.15 1.09 -19.10
N PHE A 226 -0.81 1.59 -17.92
CA PHE A 226 -1.31 2.87 -17.41
C PHE A 226 -0.18 3.87 -17.28
N CYS A 227 -0.34 5.02 -17.89
CA CYS A 227 0.67 6.08 -17.94
C CYS A 227 0.02 7.46 -17.90
N SER A 228 0.83 8.50 -17.76
CA SER A 228 0.41 9.88 -18.02
C SER A 228 0.19 10.12 -19.51
N GLN A 229 -0.40 11.26 -19.87
CA GLN A 229 -0.55 11.65 -21.27
C GLN A 229 0.81 11.78 -22.00
N ASN A 230 1.86 12.17 -21.28
CA ASN A 230 3.22 12.23 -21.82
C ASN A 230 3.89 10.85 -21.98
N GLY A 231 3.20 9.74 -21.68
CA GLY A 231 3.74 8.39 -21.74
C GLY A 231 4.53 7.95 -20.51
N ASP A 232 4.65 8.79 -19.47
CA ASP A 232 5.41 8.47 -18.27
C ASP A 232 4.67 7.49 -17.36
N GLN A 233 5.43 6.57 -16.75
CA GLN A 233 4.90 5.67 -15.73
C GLN A 233 4.31 6.45 -14.55
N TRP A 234 3.20 5.97 -14.01
CA TRP A 234 2.67 6.46 -12.74
C TRP A 234 3.69 6.29 -11.62
N LYS A 235 3.98 7.38 -10.90
CA LYS A 235 4.98 7.43 -9.83
C LYS A 235 4.33 7.22 -8.46
N GLY A 236 5.16 6.89 -7.47
CA GLY A 236 4.73 6.76 -6.07
C GLY A 236 4.09 5.42 -5.72
N THR A 237 3.84 5.23 -4.43
CA THR A 237 3.20 4.04 -3.85
C THR A 237 1.71 4.24 -3.57
N SER A 238 1.27 5.49 -3.54
CA SER A 238 -0.14 5.88 -3.37
C SER A 238 -0.83 6.02 -4.72
N PRO A 239 -2.14 5.74 -4.81
CA PRO A 239 -2.92 5.97 -6.02
C PRO A 239 -2.81 7.43 -6.48
N ASN A 240 -2.85 7.64 -7.81
CA ASN A 240 -2.86 8.98 -8.37
C ASN A 240 -4.19 9.71 -8.09
N SER A 241 -4.20 11.02 -8.31
CA SER A 241 -5.37 11.87 -8.04
C SER A 241 -6.63 11.39 -8.78
N ASN A 242 -6.52 10.98 -10.04
CA ASN A 242 -7.70 10.52 -10.79
C ASN A 242 -8.40 9.31 -10.16
N ILE A 243 -7.63 8.39 -9.55
CA ILE A 243 -8.20 7.26 -8.80
C ILE A 243 -8.80 7.77 -7.48
N VAL A 244 -8.05 8.59 -6.73
CA VAL A 244 -8.50 9.10 -5.43
C VAL A 244 -9.75 9.94 -5.57
N ASP A 245 -9.77 10.87 -6.53
CA ASP A 245 -10.91 11.74 -6.80
C ASP A 245 -12.15 10.93 -7.19
N PHE A 246 -11.99 9.94 -8.07
CA PHE A 246 -13.09 9.06 -8.45
C PHE A 246 -13.65 8.27 -7.26
N LEU A 247 -12.78 7.65 -6.46
CA LEU A 247 -13.20 6.91 -5.26
C LEU A 247 -13.85 7.81 -4.22
N SER A 248 -13.36 9.04 -4.04
CA SER A 248 -13.91 10.00 -3.08
C SER A 248 -15.31 10.46 -3.46
N VAL A 249 -15.60 10.59 -4.76
CA VAL A 249 -16.91 10.98 -5.26
C VAL A 249 -17.91 9.83 -5.23
N VAL A 250 -17.51 8.63 -5.65
CA VAL A 250 -18.44 7.51 -5.82
C VAL A 250 -18.70 6.75 -4.52
N ILE A 251 -17.68 6.51 -3.71
CA ILE A 251 -17.80 5.68 -2.50
C ILE A 251 -17.23 6.34 -1.24
N LEU A 252 -16.96 7.63 -1.26
CA LEU A 252 -16.44 8.43 -0.15
C LEU A 252 -15.13 7.88 0.46
N ARG A 253 -14.29 7.20 -0.36
CA ARG A 253 -12.98 6.67 0.06
C ARG A 253 -11.85 7.38 -0.69
N GLN A 254 -10.67 7.41 -0.07
CA GLN A 254 -9.48 8.08 -0.64
C GLN A 254 -8.32 7.13 -0.92
N ASP A 255 -8.56 5.82 -0.89
CA ASP A 255 -7.52 4.81 -1.13
C ASP A 255 -8.09 3.51 -1.71
N THR A 256 -7.22 2.73 -2.34
CA THR A 256 -7.57 1.46 -2.97
C THR A 256 -7.53 0.25 -2.03
N THR A 257 -7.20 0.45 -0.74
CA THR A 257 -7.01 -0.68 0.20
C THR A 257 -8.30 -1.47 0.42
N GLY A 258 -9.44 -0.77 0.54
CA GLY A 258 -10.74 -1.40 0.68
C GLY A 258 -11.10 -2.27 -0.53
N ILE A 259 -10.80 -1.78 -1.74
CA ILE A 259 -11.04 -2.50 -2.99
C ILE A 259 -10.11 -3.72 -3.11
N THR A 260 -8.81 -3.54 -2.78
CA THR A 260 -7.84 -4.64 -2.74
C THR A 260 -8.30 -5.75 -1.79
N LYS A 261 -8.74 -5.39 -0.57
CA LYS A 261 -9.25 -6.36 0.40
C LYS A 261 -10.52 -7.08 -0.09
N PHE A 262 -11.42 -6.38 -0.76
CA PHE A 262 -12.59 -6.98 -1.39
C PHE A 262 -12.19 -8.03 -2.44
N GLY A 263 -11.28 -7.67 -3.36
CA GLY A 263 -10.76 -8.61 -4.37
C GLY A 263 -10.09 -9.83 -3.73
N ILE A 264 -9.25 -9.63 -2.70
CA ILE A 264 -8.62 -10.72 -1.95
C ILE A 264 -9.67 -11.63 -1.30
N SER A 265 -10.70 -11.07 -0.67
CA SER A 265 -11.79 -11.87 -0.06
C SER A 265 -12.50 -12.74 -1.10
N ASN A 266 -12.71 -12.21 -2.31
CA ASN A 266 -13.33 -12.98 -3.40
C ASN A 266 -12.41 -14.10 -3.91
N LEU A 267 -11.10 -13.87 -4.00
CA LEU A 267 -10.12 -14.90 -4.37
C LEU A 267 -10.07 -16.03 -3.32
N LEU A 268 -10.10 -15.68 -2.02
CA LEU A 268 -10.18 -16.65 -0.93
C LEU A 268 -11.48 -17.47 -1.01
N LYS A 269 -12.62 -16.82 -1.24
CA LYS A 269 -13.92 -17.48 -1.43
C LYS A 269 -13.95 -18.40 -2.65
N ALA A 270 -13.17 -18.07 -3.68
CA ALA A 270 -12.98 -18.92 -4.86
C ALA A 270 -12.02 -20.08 -4.62
N GLY A 271 -11.42 -20.19 -3.42
CA GLY A 271 -10.52 -21.29 -3.05
C GLY A 271 -9.09 -21.14 -3.57
N ILE A 272 -8.66 -19.93 -3.94
CA ILE A 272 -7.27 -19.66 -4.34
C ILE A 272 -6.42 -19.63 -3.07
N SER A 273 -5.26 -20.30 -3.12
CA SER A 273 -4.38 -20.43 -1.97
C SER A 273 -3.76 -19.07 -1.56
N ILE A 274 -3.42 -18.93 -0.28
CA ILE A 274 -2.77 -17.72 0.24
C ILE A 274 -1.47 -17.42 -0.53
N ALA A 275 -0.67 -18.44 -0.85
CA ALA A 275 0.59 -18.27 -1.58
C ALA A 275 0.38 -17.74 -3.01
N GLU A 276 -0.66 -18.21 -3.70
CA GLU A 276 -1.03 -17.72 -5.03
C GLU A 276 -1.57 -16.28 -4.97
N ILE A 277 -2.39 -15.98 -3.95
CA ILE A 277 -2.89 -14.62 -3.71
C ILE A 277 -1.73 -13.66 -3.38
N GLU A 278 -0.78 -14.05 -2.52
CA GLU A 278 0.42 -13.25 -2.25
C GLU A 278 1.19 -12.90 -3.52
N LYS A 279 1.43 -13.91 -4.34
CA LYS A 279 2.15 -13.75 -5.61
C LYS A 279 1.38 -12.86 -6.59
N LEU A 280 0.06 -13.08 -6.73
CA LEU A 280 -0.78 -12.31 -7.65
C LEU A 280 -0.90 -10.84 -7.24
N THR A 281 -1.10 -10.59 -5.93
CA THR A 281 -1.51 -9.28 -5.41
C THR A 281 -0.38 -8.45 -4.82
N GLU A 282 0.77 -9.05 -4.52
CA GLU A 282 1.84 -8.50 -3.66
C GLU A 282 1.32 -8.10 -2.26
N ALA A 283 0.18 -8.62 -1.82
CA ALA A 283 -0.30 -8.40 -0.47
C ALA A 283 0.46 -9.30 0.52
N LYS A 284 0.70 -8.79 1.74
CA LYS A 284 1.33 -9.59 2.79
C LYS A 284 0.34 -10.59 3.38
N SER A 285 0.83 -11.72 3.89
CA SER A 285 0.00 -12.78 4.51
C SER A 285 -0.92 -12.29 5.62
N ASP A 286 -0.50 -11.30 6.41
CA ASP A 286 -1.30 -10.71 7.47
C ASP A 286 -2.55 -9.99 6.92
N ILE A 287 -2.40 -9.27 5.80
CA ILE A 287 -3.52 -8.61 5.10
C ILE A 287 -4.47 -9.67 4.54
N ILE A 288 -3.94 -10.72 3.90
CA ILE A 288 -4.76 -11.78 3.30
C ILE A 288 -5.54 -12.53 4.38
N ARG A 289 -4.88 -12.92 5.47
CA ARG A 289 -5.54 -13.57 6.62
C ARG A 289 -6.61 -12.67 7.24
N GLY A 290 -6.37 -11.36 7.32
CA GLY A 290 -7.36 -10.40 7.79
C GLY A 290 -8.56 -10.20 6.83
N CYS A 291 -8.52 -10.78 5.63
CA CYS A 291 -9.65 -10.81 4.67
C CYS A 291 -10.44 -12.13 4.73
N MET A 292 -10.01 -13.11 5.53
CA MET A 292 -10.77 -14.34 5.73
C MET A 292 -12.04 -13.98 6.53
N SER A 293 -13.19 -14.44 6.03
CA SER A 293 -14.47 -14.16 6.72
C SER A 293 -14.60 -14.99 7.99
N SER A 294 -15.34 -14.44 8.95
CA SER A 294 -15.69 -15.13 10.20
C SER A 294 -16.93 -16.03 10.08
N ASP A 295 -17.54 -16.12 8.90
CA ASP A 295 -18.73 -16.95 8.64
C ASP A 295 -18.34 -18.41 8.42
N ILE A 296 -18.06 -19.11 9.51
CA ILE A 296 -17.55 -20.48 9.54
C ILE A 296 -18.52 -21.46 8.86
N GLU A 297 -19.81 -21.39 9.12
CA GLU A 297 -20.79 -22.37 8.58
C GLU A 297 -21.00 -22.30 7.06
N SER A 298 -21.04 -21.11 6.47
CA SER A 298 -21.19 -20.99 5.01
C SER A 298 -19.89 -21.32 4.26
N GLU A 299 -18.75 -21.15 4.92
CA GLU A 299 -17.43 -21.49 4.38
C GLU A 299 -17.12 -22.99 4.48
N GLU A 300 -17.52 -23.68 5.54
CA GLU A 300 -17.33 -25.14 5.67
C GLU A 300 -18.01 -25.91 4.52
N ASN A 301 -19.25 -25.56 4.20
CA ASN A 301 -19.98 -26.20 3.10
C ASN A 301 -19.34 -25.94 1.72
N LYS A 302 -18.85 -24.74 1.49
CA LYS A 302 -18.13 -24.39 0.25
C LYS A 302 -16.76 -25.07 0.21
N MET A 303 -16.05 -25.09 1.33
CA MET A 303 -14.76 -25.74 1.46
C MET A 303 -14.88 -27.27 1.28
N ASN A 304 -15.88 -27.90 1.85
CA ASN A 304 -16.17 -29.33 1.65
C ASN A 304 -16.41 -29.64 0.18
N LYS A 305 -17.21 -28.84 -0.51
CA LYS A 305 -17.42 -29.00 -1.97
C LYS A 305 -16.13 -28.81 -2.77
N TYR A 306 -15.33 -27.82 -2.42
CA TYR A 306 -14.03 -27.57 -3.06
C TYR A 306 -13.05 -28.72 -2.82
N ILE A 307 -12.91 -29.19 -1.57
CA ILE A 307 -12.05 -30.32 -1.21
C ILE A 307 -12.47 -31.56 -1.98
N ASN A 308 -13.76 -31.89 -2.00
CA ASN A 308 -14.26 -33.07 -2.71
C ASN A 308 -14.01 -32.99 -4.22
N MET A 309 -14.17 -31.79 -4.81
CA MET A 309 -13.85 -31.57 -6.22
C MET A 309 -12.35 -31.77 -6.50
N ARG A 310 -11.49 -31.31 -5.60
CA ARG A 310 -10.03 -31.48 -5.72
C ARG A 310 -9.59 -32.91 -5.45
N LEU A 311 -10.16 -33.59 -4.47
CA LEU A 311 -9.89 -35.01 -4.21
C LEU A 311 -10.26 -35.89 -5.40
N SER A 312 -11.38 -35.59 -6.08
CA SER A 312 -11.77 -36.35 -7.28
C SER A 312 -10.82 -36.14 -8.48
N SER A 313 -9.95 -35.15 -8.46
CA SER A 313 -8.92 -34.91 -9.46
C SER A 313 -7.55 -35.51 -9.09
N VAL A 314 -7.44 -36.19 -7.94
CA VAL A 314 -6.20 -36.90 -7.54
C VAL A 314 -6.09 -38.22 -8.32
N ASP A 315 -4.92 -38.49 -8.88
CA ASP A 315 -4.63 -39.61 -9.76
C ASP A 315 -5.01 -40.89 -9.06
N TYR A 316 -5.43 -41.53 -8.58
CA TYR A 316 -5.84 -42.78 -7.96
C TYR A 316 -7.19 -42.71 -7.25
N PHE A 317 -7.85 -41.53 -7.19
CA PHE A 317 -9.11 -41.38 -6.48
C PHE A 317 -10.14 -42.43 -6.82
N TYR A 318 -10.31 -42.77 -8.09
CA TYR A 318 -11.26 -43.79 -8.56
C TYR A 318 -10.73 -45.23 -8.48
N LYS A 319 -9.50 -45.44 -7.97
CA LYS A 319 -8.91 -46.75 -7.74
C LYS A 319 -8.89 -47.14 -6.26
N LEU A 320 -9.17 -46.19 -5.36
CA LEU A 320 -9.28 -46.40 -3.93
C LEU A 320 -10.70 -46.69 -3.52
#